data_86539f2d8eab9b99a19a05d244885f67
#
_entry.id   86539f2d8eab9b99a19a05d244885f67
#
_cell.length_a   1.000
_cell.length_b   1.000
_cell.length_c   1.000
_cell.angle_alpha   90.00
_cell.angle_beta   90.00
_cell.angle_gamma   90.00
#
_symmetry.space_group_name_H-M   'P 1'
#
loop_
_entity.id
_entity.type
_entity.pdbx_description
1 polymer ?
#
loop_
_entity_poly.entity_id
_entity_poly.type
_entity_poly.pdbx_seq_one_letter_code
_entity_poly.pdbx_strand_id
1 'polypeptide(L)'
;MKIRVGYELIYDFPQSTPIIMVLGTHFTRASDVIVPDYLTTSPSVPISPYRDVFGNWCSRIVAPAGRMRLSDDGVIRDTGVPDEVALSVCQHAVEDLPAETLIFLPGSRYCETDRLSEVAWKLFETSPPGWARVQAICDFVHRHIAFGYEHARATMTAWDVFNEGQGVCRDYAHLAITFCRCMNIPARYCTGYLGDIGMTPPYGPMDRRSAMTPRIARSLSMRQRPTRFAVSFLAIFGLAASTC
;
A
#
# COMPACT_ATOMS: atom_id res chain seq x y z
N MET A 1 3.41 -22.24 -1.86
CA MET A 1 3.03 -22.53 -0.45
C MET A 1 1.60 -22.13 -0.17
N LYS A 2 1.05 -22.47 1.03
CA LYS A 2 -0.26 -21.99 1.47
C LYS A 2 -0.03 -21.00 2.60
N ILE A 3 -0.72 -19.86 2.54
CA ILE A 3 -0.63 -18.81 3.56
C ILE A 3 -2.03 -18.60 4.13
N ARG A 4 -2.16 -18.71 5.44
CA ARG A 4 -3.38 -18.30 6.15
C ARG A 4 -3.33 -16.80 6.36
N VAL A 5 -4.41 -16.12 5.97
CA VAL A 5 -4.58 -14.67 6.06
C VAL A 5 -5.89 -14.39 6.78
N GLY A 6 -5.92 -13.36 7.58
CA GLY A 6 -7.12 -12.99 8.30
C GLY A 6 -6.87 -11.87 9.30
N TYR A 7 -7.94 -11.40 9.91
CA TYR A 7 -7.89 -10.34 10.90
C TYR A 7 -9.02 -10.52 11.93
N GLU A 8 -8.82 -9.91 13.07
CA GLU A 8 -9.85 -9.65 14.06
C GLU A 8 -9.72 -8.19 14.50
N LEU A 9 -10.79 -7.42 14.29
CA LEU A 9 -10.86 -6.01 14.64
C LEU A 9 -12.05 -5.81 15.59
N ILE A 10 -11.81 -5.12 16.70
CA ILE A 10 -12.83 -4.81 17.68
C ILE A 10 -12.92 -3.29 17.83
N TYR A 11 -14.10 -2.77 17.63
CA TYR A 11 -14.40 -1.33 17.75
C TYR A 11 -15.55 -1.10 18.70
N ASP A 12 -15.50 0.01 19.42
CA ASP A 12 -16.60 0.52 20.21
C ASP A 12 -17.16 1.77 19.53
N PHE A 13 -18.41 1.71 19.06
CA PHE A 13 -19.08 2.79 18.35
C PHE A 13 -20.00 3.56 19.30
N PRO A 14 -19.83 4.90 19.44
CA PRO A 14 -20.70 5.70 20.30
C PRO A 14 -22.15 5.82 19.76
N GLN A 15 -22.31 5.62 18.46
CA GLN A 15 -23.59 5.68 17.75
C GLN A 15 -23.58 4.82 16.51
N SER A 16 -24.75 4.64 15.87
CA SER A 16 -24.84 3.95 14.58
C SER A 16 -23.93 4.64 13.56
N THR A 17 -22.99 3.88 12.98
CA THR A 17 -21.90 4.42 12.15
C THR A 17 -21.79 3.66 10.84
N PRO A 18 -21.91 4.31 9.67
CA PRO A 18 -21.60 3.70 8.39
C PRO A 18 -20.09 3.48 8.23
N ILE A 19 -19.69 2.30 7.76
CA ILE A 19 -18.30 1.93 7.56
C ILE A 19 -18.11 1.36 6.15
N ILE A 20 -17.04 1.78 5.49
CA ILE A 20 -16.54 1.17 4.26
C ILE A 20 -15.18 0.55 4.58
N MET A 21 -15.02 -0.72 4.24
CA MET A 21 -13.80 -1.49 4.50
C MET A 21 -13.22 -2.01 3.19
N VAL A 22 -11.90 -1.99 3.08
CA VAL A 22 -11.13 -2.52 1.96
C VAL A 22 -10.15 -3.54 2.55
N LEU A 23 -10.68 -4.68 2.97
CA LEU A 23 -9.94 -5.71 3.71
C LEU A 23 -9.86 -7.05 2.96
N GLY A 24 -10.68 -7.23 1.92
CA GLY A 24 -10.72 -8.45 1.13
C GLY A 24 -9.52 -8.60 0.19
N THR A 25 -9.21 -9.83 -0.16
CA THR A 25 -8.19 -10.17 -1.16
C THR A 25 -8.51 -9.52 -2.49
N HIS A 26 -7.52 -8.84 -3.07
CA HIS A 26 -7.70 -8.14 -4.36
C HIS A 26 -8.08 -9.12 -5.48
N PHE A 27 -8.95 -8.72 -6.39
CA PHE A 27 -9.52 -9.60 -7.43
C PHE A 27 -8.45 -10.29 -8.31
N THR A 28 -7.28 -9.69 -8.51
CA THR A 28 -6.18 -10.29 -9.27
C THR A 28 -5.61 -11.54 -8.62
N ARG A 29 -5.90 -11.78 -7.35
CA ARG A 29 -5.51 -12.97 -6.59
C ARG A 29 -6.65 -13.98 -6.43
N ALA A 30 -7.80 -13.75 -7.06
CA ALA A 30 -8.98 -14.61 -6.92
C ALA A 30 -8.69 -16.08 -7.26
N SER A 31 -7.83 -16.36 -8.25
CA SER A 31 -7.41 -17.72 -8.62
C SER A 31 -6.50 -18.40 -7.58
N ASP A 32 -5.94 -17.64 -6.67
CA ASP A 32 -5.03 -18.14 -5.63
C ASP A 32 -5.77 -18.42 -4.31
N VAL A 33 -6.99 -17.92 -4.16
CA VAL A 33 -7.82 -18.15 -2.97
C VAL A 33 -8.22 -19.61 -2.88
N ILE A 34 -7.84 -20.28 -1.78
CA ILE A 34 -8.18 -21.68 -1.49
C ILE A 34 -9.37 -21.72 -0.53
N VAL A 35 -9.33 -20.90 0.52
CA VAL A 35 -10.44 -20.67 1.45
C VAL A 35 -10.78 -19.19 1.36
N PRO A 36 -12.03 -18.85 0.95
CA PRO A 36 -12.43 -17.45 0.80
C PRO A 36 -12.34 -16.66 2.10
N ASP A 37 -11.92 -15.41 1.96
CA ASP A 37 -11.83 -14.39 3.00
C ASP A 37 -13.17 -13.65 3.16
N TYR A 38 -14.15 -14.28 3.81
CA TYR A 38 -15.46 -13.66 4.02
C TYR A 38 -15.52 -12.90 5.34
N LEU A 39 -15.76 -11.59 5.22
CA LEU A 39 -16.01 -10.75 6.39
C LEU A 39 -17.19 -11.30 7.20
N THR A 40 -16.96 -11.53 8.48
CA THR A 40 -17.99 -11.84 9.47
C THR A 40 -18.07 -10.73 10.52
N THR A 41 -19.29 -10.50 11.04
CA THR A 41 -19.55 -9.42 11.99
C THR A 41 -20.27 -9.94 13.23
N SER A 42 -19.93 -9.41 14.39
CA SER A 42 -20.64 -9.66 15.65
C SER A 42 -20.83 -8.35 16.43
N PRO A 43 -22.07 -7.86 16.64
CA PRO A 43 -23.33 -8.46 16.17
C PRO A 43 -23.42 -8.55 14.64
N SER A 44 -24.22 -9.50 14.16
CA SER A 44 -24.44 -9.68 12.72
C SER A 44 -25.23 -8.50 12.14
N VAL A 45 -24.72 -7.93 11.05
CA VAL A 45 -25.35 -6.84 10.30
C VAL A 45 -25.33 -7.15 8.81
N PRO A 46 -26.22 -6.55 8.00
CA PRO A 46 -26.17 -6.66 6.55
C PRO A 46 -24.84 -6.14 6.00
N ILE A 47 -24.20 -6.90 5.12
CA ILE A 47 -22.98 -6.53 4.42
C ILE A 47 -23.31 -6.29 2.96
N SER A 48 -22.97 -5.12 2.42
CA SER A 48 -23.13 -4.78 1.00
C SER A 48 -21.75 -4.78 0.33
N PRO A 49 -21.34 -5.89 -0.33
CA PRO A 49 -20.06 -5.94 -1.04
C PRO A 49 -20.15 -5.22 -2.39
N TYR A 50 -19.04 -4.60 -2.81
CA TYR A 50 -18.91 -4.03 -4.15
C TYR A 50 -17.44 -4.01 -4.57
N ARG A 51 -17.16 -3.79 -5.86
CA ARG A 51 -15.81 -3.51 -6.36
C ARG A 51 -15.66 -2.04 -6.68
N ASP A 52 -14.59 -1.46 -6.21
CA ASP A 52 -14.22 -0.08 -6.58
C ASP A 52 -13.53 -0.02 -7.95
N VAL A 53 -13.23 1.20 -8.40
CA VAL A 53 -12.57 1.46 -9.69
C VAL A 53 -11.13 0.95 -9.74
N PHE A 54 -10.52 0.66 -8.59
CA PHE A 54 -9.18 0.10 -8.48
C PHE A 54 -9.17 -1.43 -8.45
N GLY A 55 -10.35 -2.05 -8.43
CA GLY A 55 -10.53 -3.50 -8.38
C GLY A 55 -10.54 -4.07 -6.96
N ASN A 56 -10.53 -3.24 -5.92
CA ASN A 56 -10.63 -3.71 -4.56
C ASN A 56 -12.02 -4.25 -4.24
N TRP A 57 -12.08 -5.35 -3.49
CA TRP A 57 -13.32 -5.78 -2.84
C TRP A 57 -13.56 -4.93 -1.61
N CYS A 58 -14.64 -4.18 -1.65
CA CYS A 58 -15.08 -3.30 -0.58
C CYS A 58 -16.31 -3.88 0.10
N SER A 59 -16.37 -3.74 1.42
CA SER A 59 -17.55 -4.11 2.22
C SER A 59 -18.11 -2.86 2.88
N ARG A 60 -19.42 -2.61 2.68
CA ARG A 60 -20.14 -1.52 3.33
C ARG A 60 -21.11 -2.10 4.35
N ILE A 61 -21.07 -1.58 5.56
CA ILE A 61 -21.97 -1.93 6.67
C ILE A 61 -22.46 -0.67 7.39
N VAL A 62 -23.47 -0.82 8.21
CA VAL A 62 -23.82 0.15 9.25
C VAL A 62 -23.62 -0.53 10.60
N ALA A 63 -22.57 -0.14 11.31
CA ALA A 63 -22.28 -0.64 12.63
C ALA A 63 -23.30 -0.07 13.63
N PRO A 64 -23.93 -0.88 14.50
CA PRO A 64 -24.77 -0.37 15.58
C PRO A 64 -23.90 0.32 16.65
N ALA A 65 -24.54 1.11 17.51
CA ALA A 65 -23.87 1.60 18.72
C ALA A 65 -23.44 0.42 19.61
N GLY A 66 -22.29 0.57 20.26
CA GLY A 66 -21.70 -0.44 21.13
C GLY A 66 -20.52 -1.16 20.49
N ARG A 67 -20.14 -2.29 21.13
CA ARG A 67 -18.98 -3.08 20.68
C ARG A 67 -19.34 -3.94 19.48
N MET A 68 -18.47 -3.90 18.49
CA MET A 68 -18.58 -4.71 17.27
C MET A 68 -17.23 -5.37 16.96
N ARG A 69 -17.29 -6.66 16.62
CA ARG A 69 -16.17 -7.45 16.13
C ARG A 69 -16.35 -7.68 14.63
N LEU A 70 -15.26 -7.46 13.90
CA LEU A 70 -15.10 -7.74 12.49
C LEU A 70 -14.00 -8.78 12.35
N SER A 71 -14.24 -9.87 11.66
CA SER A 71 -13.22 -10.91 11.50
C SER A 71 -13.33 -11.62 10.16
N ASP A 72 -12.20 -12.15 9.74
CA ASP A 72 -12.04 -12.95 8.54
C ASP A 72 -10.91 -13.96 8.74
N ASP A 73 -10.96 -15.06 8.00
CA ASP A 73 -9.97 -16.15 8.05
C ASP A 73 -9.97 -16.88 6.71
N GLY A 74 -9.00 -16.57 5.87
CA GLY A 74 -8.84 -17.13 4.55
C GLY A 74 -7.53 -17.90 4.37
N VAL A 75 -7.43 -18.64 3.27
CA VAL A 75 -6.20 -19.32 2.86
C VAL A 75 -5.92 -19.03 1.40
N ILE A 76 -4.70 -18.59 1.11
CA ILE A 76 -4.26 -18.24 -0.24
C ILE A 76 -3.07 -19.11 -0.64
N ARG A 77 -3.01 -19.46 -1.92
CA ARG A 77 -1.83 -20.06 -2.53
C ARG A 77 -0.84 -18.97 -2.91
N ASP A 78 0.43 -19.23 -2.64
CA ASP A 78 1.52 -18.34 -3.02
C ASP A 78 2.72 -19.16 -3.51
N THR A 79 3.53 -18.62 -4.41
CA THR A 79 4.74 -19.27 -4.90
C THR A 79 5.84 -19.31 -3.85
N GLY A 80 5.87 -18.31 -2.97
CA GLY A 80 6.95 -18.08 -1.99
C GLY A 80 8.22 -17.49 -2.61
N VAL A 81 8.19 -17.19 -3.92
CA VAL A 81 9.33 -16.58 -4.62
C VAL A 81 9.26 -15.06 -4.44
N PRO A 82 10.35 -14.37 -4.09
CA PRO A 82 10.41 -12.92 -4.05
C PRO A 82 10.06 -12.30 -5.42
N ASP A 83 9.51 -11.08 -5.38
CA ASP A 83 9.29 -10.31 -6.60
C ASP A 83 10.62 -10.05 -7.31
N GLU A 84 10.61 -10.15 -8.64
CA GLU A 84 11.81 -9.91 -9.44
C GLU A 84 12.18 -8.43 -9.42
N VAL A 85 13.45 -8.15 -9.20
CA VAL A 85 14.02 -6.80 -9.27
C VAL A 85 14.48 -6.52 -10.71
N ALA A 86 13.87 -5.55 -11.36
CA ALA A 86 14.13 -5.23 -12.76
C ALA A 86 14.97 -3.95 -12.90
N LEU A 87 16.27 -4.04 -12.62
CA LEU A 87 17.18 -2.88 -12.61
C LEU A 87 17.29 -2.17 -13.97
N SER A 88 17.04 -2.88 -15.05
CA SER A 88 17.13 -2.35 -16.44
C SER A 88 15.84 -1.72 -16.96
N VAL A 89 14.80 -1.62 -16.11
CA VAL A 89 13.52 -1.05 -16.54
C VAL A 89 13.62 0.46 -16.67
N CYS A 90 13.25 0.95 -17.86
CA CYS A 90 13.19 2.37 -18.18
C CYS A 90 11.86 3.00 -17.69
N GLN A 91 11.89 4.31 -17.53
CA GLN A 91 10.67 5.10 -17.30
C GLN A 91 10.04 5.43 -18.65
N HIS A 92 8.75 5.12 -18.80
CA HIS A 92 7.99 5.55 -19.99
C HIS A 92 7.76 7.06 -19.96
N ALA A 93 7.70 7.66 -21.15
CA ALA A 93 7.13 8.99 -21.30
C ALA A 93 5.62 8.96 -20.93
N VAL A 94 5.08 10.10 -20.50
CA VAL A 94 3.69 10.15 -20.01
C VAL A 94 2.70 9.77 -21.11
N GLU A 95 2.97 10.15 -22.36
CA GLU A 95 2.18 9.82 -23.54
C GLU A 95 2.12 8.33 -23.88
N ASP A 96 3.12 7.57 -23.44
CA ASP A 96 3.22 6.12 -23.68
C ASP A 96 2.66 5.29 -22.52
N LEU A 97 2.22 5.94 -21.44
CA LEU A 97 1.67 5.23 -20.27
C LEU A 97 0.32 4.58 -20.63
N PRO A 98 0.08 3.31 -20.17
CA PRO A 98 -1.22 2.69 -20.29
C PRO A 98 -2.30 3.55 -19.59
N ALA A 99 -3.47 3.70 -20.25
CA ALA A 99 -4.55 4.58 -19.78
C ALA A 99 -4.99 4.29 -18.33
N GLU A 100 -5.00 3.01 -17.95
CA GLU A 100 -5.36 2.58 -16.58
C GLU A 100 -4.37 3.04 -15.51
N THR A 101 -3.18 3.49 -15.88
CA THR A 101 -2.17 3.97 -14.95
C THR A 101 -2.20 5.48 -14.72
N LEU A 102 -2.82 6.21 -15.64
CA LEU A 102 -2.88 7.67 -15.60
C LEU A 102 -3.56 8.20 -14.33
N ILE A 103 -4.52 7.45 -13.78
CA ILE A 103 -5.20 7.79 -12.52
C ILE A 103 -4.24 7.82 -11.31
N PHE A 104 -3.05 7.23 -11.42
CA PHE A 104 -2.04 7.18 -10.38
C PHE A 104 -0.95 8.24 -10.51
N LEU A 105 -1.06 9.15 -11.48
CA LEU A 105 -0.17 10.30 -11.65
C LEU A 105 -0.59 11.52 -10.82
N PRO A 106 -1.88 11.90 -10.76
CA PRO A 106 -2.30 13.11 -10.07
C PRO A 106 -2.05 13.03 -8.55
N GLY A 107 -1.89 14.19 -7.95
CA GLY A 107 -1.90 14.35 -6.50
C GLY A 107 -3.20 13.86 -5.87
N SER A 108 -3.16 13.65 -4.57
CA SER A 108 -4.32 13.28 -3.77
C SER A 108 -4.23 13.93 -2.39
N ARG A 109 -5.29 13.76 -1.55
CA ARG A 109 -5.35 14.41 -0.23
C ARG A 109 -4.09 14.26 0.63
N TYR A 110 -3.47 13.08 0.63
CA TYR A 110 -2.28 12.81 1.44
C TYR A 110 -0.97 12.81 0.63
N CYS A 111 -1.06 12.94 -0.69
CA CYS A 111 0.05 12.94 -1.63
C CYS A 111 0.02 14.26 -2.41
N GLU A 112 0.53 15.33 -1.81
CA GLU A 112 0.44 16.72 -2.27
C GLU A 112 1.55 17.01 -3.29
N THR A 113 1.36 16.59 -4.54
CA THR A 113 2.35 16.75 -5.62
C THR A 113 2.60 18.22 -5.96
N ASP A 114 1.61 19.07 -5.84
CA ASP A 114 1.68 20.52 -6.05
C ASP A 114 2.68 21.20 -5.10
N ARG A 115 2.79 20.70 -3.85
CA ARG A 115 3.69 21.27 -2.84
C ARG A 115 5.10 20.70 -2.89
N LEU A 116 5.25 19.47 -3.38
CA LEU A 116 6.53 18.74 -3.35
C LEU A 116 7.22 18.64 -4.71
N SER A 117 6.63 19.16 -5.80
CA SER A 117 7.17 19.00 -7.15
C SER A 117 8.58 19.60 -7.29
N GLU A 118 8.78 20.85 -6.86
CA GLU A 118 10.10 21.49 -6.94
C GLU A 118 11.15 20.74 -6.12
N VAL A 119 10.77 20.26 -4.95
CA VAL A 119 11.66 19.47 -4.07
C VAL A 119 12.02 18.16 -4.73
N ALA A 120 11.05 17.46 -5.31
CA ALA A 120 11.27 16.18 -5.99
C ALA A 120 12.25 16.33 -7.16
N TRP A 121 12.07 17.34 -7.99
CA TRP A 121 12.97 17.60 -9.10
C TRP A 121 14.39 17.92 -8.62
N LYS A 122 14.57 18.79 -7.64
CA LYS A 122 15.89 19.08 -7.04
C LYS A 122 16.60 17.82 -6.51
N LEU A 123 15.84 16.89 -5.92
CA LEU A 123 16.42 15.69 -5.30
C LEU A 123 16.73 14.58 -6.30
N PHE A 124 15.91 14.44 -7.37
CA PHE A 124 15.90 13.22 -8.18
C PHE A 124 16.10 13.43 -9.68
N GLU A 125 16.19 14.68 -10.19
CA GLU A 125 16.38 14.93 -11.64
C GLU A 125 17.63 14.28 -12.21
N THR A 126 18.72 14.24 -11.43
CA THR A 126 20.00 13.65 -11.81
C THR A 126 20.05 12.13 -11.71
N SER A 127 19.07 11.50 -11.03
CA SER A 127 19.02 10.04 -10.94
C SER A 127 18.57 9.44 -12.27
N PRO A 128 19.16 8.30 -12.71
CA PRO A 128 18.74 7.65 -13.93
C PRO A 128 17.23 7.35 -13.89
N PRO A 129 16.47 7.62 -14.99
CA PRO A 129 15.04 7.35 -15.04
C PRO A 129 14.74 5.85 -14.95
N GLY A 130 13.54 5.50 -14.48
CA GLY A 130 13.12 4.12 -14.31
C GLY A 130 13.36 3.59 -12.90
N TRP A 131 13.77 2.32 -12.78
CA TRP A 131 13.95 1.66 -11.49
C TRP A 131 14.93 2.40 -10.57
N ALA A 132 16.05 2.87 -11.12
CA ALA A 132 17.07 3.55 -10.33
C ALA A 132 16.54 4.81 -9.64
N ARG A 133 15.68 5.59 -10.34
CA ARG A 133 15.03 6.77 -9.75
C ARG A 133 14.08 6.40 -8.63
N VAL A 134 13.27 5.36 -8.83
CA VAL A 134 12.37 4.86 -7.78
C VAL A 134 13.17 4.38 -6.57
N GLN A 135 14.27 3.67 -6.79
CA GLN A 135 15.15 3.23 -5.70
C GLN A 135 15.73 4.43 -4.95
N ALA A 136 16.21 5.45 -5.67
CA ALA A 136 16.73 6.67 -5.05
C ALA A 136 15.66 7.39 -4.20
N ILE A 137 14.41 7.45 -4.67
CA ILE A 137 13.28 7.98 -3.91
C ILE A 137 13.07 7.17 -2.63
N CYS A 138 13.03 5.85 -2.74
CA CYS A 138 12.83 4.97 -1.59
C CYS A 138 13.95 5.08 -0.56
N ASP A 139 15.19 5.13 -1.01
CA ASP A 139 16.35 5.29 -0.16
C ASP A 139 16.37 6.65 0.55
N PHE A 140 15.96 7.70 -0.16
CA PHE A 140 15.80 9.02 0.45
C PHE A 140 14.74 8.99 1.55
N VAL A 141 13.53 8.52 1.24
CA VAL A 141 12.41 8.46 2.18
C VAL A 141 12.79 7.64 3.42
N HIS A 142 13.45 6.50 3.22
CA HIS A 142 13.92 5.66 4.31
C HIS A 142 14.89 6.38 5.26
N ARG A 143 15.81 7.17 4.71
CA ARG A 143 16.78 7.92 5.53
C ARG A 143 16.21 9.19 6.14
N HIS A 144 15.21 9.79 5.47
CA HIS A 144 14.62 11.06 5.84
C HIS A 144 13.67 10.97 7.03
N ILE A 145 12.95 9.85 7.16
CA ILE A 145 11.89 9.69 8.15
C ILE A 145 12.40 8.86 9.35
N ALA A 146 12.27 9.41 10.54
CA ALA A 146 12.39 8.66 11.79
C ALA A 146 11.06 7.95 12.08
N PHE A 147 11.13 6.61 12.22
CA PHE A 147 9.94 5.82 12.50
C PHE A 147 9.57 5.84 13.99
N GLY A 148 8.27 6.06 14.30
CA GLY A 148 7.73 5.94 15.65
C GLY A 148 6.21 5.98 15.65
N TYR A 149 5.57 5.06 16.38
CA TYR A 149 4.10 5.03 16.47
C TYR A 149 3.52 6.23 17.21
N GLU A 150 4.32 6.88 18.06
CA GLU A 150 3.99 8.12 18.76
C GLU A 150 3.74 9.28 17.79
N HIS A 151 4.26 9.20 16.56
CA HIS A 151 4.05 10.21 15.52
C HIS A 151 2.79 9.97 14.68
N ALA A 152 2.05 8.87 14.95
CA ALA A 152 0.88 8.51 14.18
C ALA A 152 -0.27 9.52 14.36
N ARG A 153 -0.68 10.18 13.28
CA ARG A 153 -1.88 11.02 13.26
C ARG A 153 -2.62 10.88 11.93
N ALA A 154 -3.95 10.87 12.00
CA ALA A 154 -4.80 10.63 10.82
C ALA A 154 -4.70 11.72 9.74
N THR A 155 -4.24 12.92 10.11
CA THR A 155 -4.13 14.07 9.21
C THR A 155 -2.78 14.23 8.54
N MET A 156 -1.78 13.40 8.90
CA MET A 156 -0.41 13.47 8.37
C MET A 156 -0.41 13.34 6.84
N THR A 157 0.11 14.36 6.16
CA THR A 157 0.26 14.40 4.70
C THR A 157 1.72 14.18 4.29
N ALA A 158 1.98 13.95 3.00
CA ALA A 158 3.35 13.82 2.51
C ALA A 158 4.18 15.09 2.74
N TRP A 159 3.56 16.25 2.63
CA TRP A 159 4.21 17.52 2.95
C TRP A 159 4.59 17.63 4.43
N ASP A 160 3.69 17.25 5.34
CA ASP A 160 3.99 17.27 6.78
C ASP A 160 5.15 16.33 7.08
N VAL A 161 5.10 15.10 6.55
CA VAL A 161 6.15 14.09 6.73
C VAL A 161 7.49 14.59 6.22
N PHE A 162 7.52 15.23 5.06
CA PHE A 162 8.75 15.79 4.49
C PHE A 162 9.36 16.85 5.41
N ASN A 163 8.54 17.74 5.98
CA ASN A 163 9.04 18.80 6.85
C ASN A 163 9.39 18.33 8.26
N GLU A 164 8.63 17.38 8.81
CA GLU A 164 8.81 16.91 10.19
C GLU A 164 9.87 15.81 10.29
N GLY A 165 10.15 15.09 9.21
CA GLY A 165 11.13 14.00 9.19
C GLY A 165 10.77 12.83 10.11
N GLN A 166 9.50 12.63 10.43
CA GLN A 166 9.04 11.57 11.32
C GLN A 166 7.68 11.03 10.89
N GLY A 167 7.36 9.78 11.25
CA GLY A 167 6.08 9.18 10.87
C GLY A 167 6.03 7.67 11.06
N VAL A 168 4.93 7.09 10.60
CA VAL A 168 4.69 5.62 10.59
C VAL A 168 4.76 5.09 9.16
N CYS A 169 4.68 3.76 8.98
CA CYS A 169 4.81 3.12 7.66
C CYS A 169 3.90 3.71 6.57
N ARG A 170 2.68 4.13 6.90
CA ARG A 170 1.78 4.84 5.98
C ARG A 170 2.41 6.11 5.44
N ASP A 171 3.11 6.84 6.28
CA ASP A 171 3.67 8.15 5.98
C ASP A 171 4.89 8.03 5.05
N TYR A 172 5.71 6.99 5.23
CA TYR A 172 6.75 6.61 4.25
C TYR A 172 6.14 6.35 2.88
N ALA A 173 5.03 5.61 2.86
CA ALA A 173 4.32 5.29 1.62
C ALA A 173 3.80 6.56 0.93
N HIS A 174 3.16 7.46 1.66
CA HIS A 174 2.63 8.71 1.09
C HIS A 174 3.73 9.59 0.52
N LEU A 175 4.85 9.75 1.22
CA LEU A 175 5.96 10.57 0.74
C LEU A 175 6.61 9.96 -0.51
N ALA A 176 6.87 8.66 -0.51
CA ALA A 176 7.44 7.97 -1.66
C ALA A 176 6.53 8.01 -2.89
N ILE A 177 5.21 7.79 -2.72
CA ILE A 177 4.21 7.92 -3.79
C ILE A 177 4.21 9.35 -4.34
N THR A 178 4.24 10.35 -3.46
CA THR A 178 4.23 11.74 -3.87
C THR A 178 5.45 12.06 -4.74
N PHE A 179 6.64 11.69 -4.32
CA PHE A 179 7.84 11.91 -5.10
C PHE A 179 7.83 11.15 -6.44
N CYS A 180 7.35 9.91 -6.47
CA CYS A 180 7.19 9.20 -7.74
C CYS A 180 6.26 9.93 -8.69
N ARG A 181 5.10 10.39 -8.22
CA ARG A 181 4.13 11.15 -9.03
C ARG A 181 4.71 12.48 -9.51
N CYS A 182 5.44 13.21 -8.67
CA CYS A 182 6.16 14.42 -9.06
C CYS A 182 7.17 14.17 -10.19
N MET A 183 7.76 12.97 -10.22
CA MET A 183 8.70 12.54 -11.27
C MET A 183 8.01 11.84 -12.45
N ASN A 184 6.70 12.01 -12.63
CA ASN A 184 5.88 11.40 -13.68
C ASN A 184 5.89 9.86 -13.65
N ILE A 185 6.05 9.26 -12.48
CA ILE A 185 5.98 7.82 -12.28
C ILE A 185 4.65 7.49 -11.62
N PRO A 186 3.74 6.74 -12.30
CA PRO A 186 2.48 6.34 -11.69
C PRO A 186 2.72 5.51 -10.44
N ALA A 187 2.15 5.93 -9.32
CA ALA A 187 2.33 5.26 -8.04
C ALA A 187 1.02 5.20 -7.26
N ARG A 188 0.68 4.01 -6.73
CA ARG A 188 -0.52 3.79 -5.94
C ARG A 188 -0.19 3.25 -4.56
N TYR A 189 -1.05 3.58 -3.61
CA TYR A 189 -1.02 3.02 -2.28
C TYR A 189 -1.60 1.60 -2.29
N CYS A 190 -0.91 0.66 -1.66
CA CYS A 190 -1.42 -0.68 -1.46
C CYS A 190 -1.27 -1.09 0.01
N THR A 191 -2.22 -1.84 0.49
CA THR A 191 -2.17 -2.50 1.81
C THR A 191 -2.13 -4.00 1.62
N GLY A 192 -1.69 -4.72 2.64
CA GLY A 192 -1.64 -6.16 2.59
C GLY A 192 -1.27 -6.76 3.94
N TYR A 193 -1.10 -8.08 3.98
CA TYR A 193 -0.65 -8.81 5.16
C TYR A 193 0.87 -8.94 5.14
N LEU A 194 1.54 -8.63 6.25
CA LEU A 194 2.99 -8.79 6.41
C LEU A 194 3.26 -10.11 7.13
N GLY A 195 3.86 -11.06 6.42
CA GLY A 195 4.27 -12.32 7.02
C GLY A 195 5.60 -12.19 7.73
N ASP A 196 5.74 -12.92 8.82
CA ASP A 196 7.01 -13.21 9.50
C ASP A 196 7.85 -11.99 9.90
N ILE A 197 7.21 -11.05 10.57
CA ILE A 197 7.94 -9.91 11.19
C ILE A 197 8.39 -10.19 12.62
N GLY A 198 8.29 -11.44 13.09
CA GLY A 198 8.76 -11.83 14.42
C GLY A 198 8.14 -11.04 15.57
N MET A 199 6.92 -10.54 15.41
CA MET A 199 6.23 -9.80 16.47
C MET A 199 5.73 -10.74 17.53
N THR A 200 6.50 -10.89 18.59
CA THR A 200 5.98 -11.31 19.89
C THR A 200 5.33 -10.10 20.56
N PRO A 201 4.07 -10.19 21.02
CA PRO A 201 3.50 -9.12 21.86
C PRO A 201 4.26 -9.00 23.18
N PRO A 202 4.48 -7.79 23.71
CA PRO A 202 4.20 -6.50 23.13
C PRO A 202 5.42 -5.94 22.37
N TYR A 203 5.29 -5.83 21.05
CA TYR A 203 6.14 -5.06 20.14
C TYR A 203 7.66 -5.17 20.37
N GLY A 204 8.23 -6.33 20.04
CA GLY A 204 9.69 -6.50 19.93
C GLY A 204 10.30 -5.62 18.83
N PRO A 205 11.64 -5.43 18.81
CA PRO A 205 12.30 -4.56 17.86
C PRO A 205 12.05 -5.04 16.43
N MET A 206 11.29 -4.25 15.69
CA MET A 206 11.11 -4.39 14.25
C MET A 206 12.50 -4.35 13.59
N ASP A 207 12.89 -5.39 12.85
CA ASP A 207 14.04 -5.23 11.94
C ASP A 207 13.63 -4.20 10.87
N ARG A 208 14.15 -2.99 11.07
CA ARG A 208 13.84 -1.81 10.25
C ARG A 208 14.15 -2.02 8.77
N ARG A 209 15.01 -2.97 8.42
CA ARG A 209 15.42 -3.24 7.04
C ARG A 209 14.40 -4.08 6.28
N SER A 210 13.76 -5.04 6.91
CA SER A 210 12.77 -5.91 6.25
C SER A 210 11.39 -5.25 6.12
N ALA A 211 11.01 -4.35 7.05
CA ALA A 211 9.73 -3.64 7.03
C ALA A 211 9.70 -2.43 6.10
N MET A 212 10.86 -1.89 5.72
CA MET A 212 10.99 -0.63 5.00
C MET A 212 11.54 -0.76 3.58
N THR A 213 11.83 -1.96 3.10
CA THR A 213 12.13 -2.11 1.68
C THR A 213 10.83 -1.93 0.91
N PRO A 214 10.65 -0.82 0.18
CA PRO A 214 9.49 -0.66 -0.68
C PRO A 214 9.56 -1.79 -1.69
N ARG A 215 8.62 -2.70 -1.60
CA ARG A 215 8.47 -3.70 -2.65
C ARG A 215 7.77 -3.02 -3.80
N ILE A 216 8.56 -2.65 -4.76
CA ILE A 216 8.08 -2.19 -6.05
C ILE A 216 7.47 -3.42 -6.71
N ALA A 217 6.16 -3.59 -6.52
CA ALA A 217 5.45 -4.60 -7.27
C ALA A 217 5.40 -4.14 -8.73
N ARG A 218 5.93 -4.96 -9.61
CA ARG A 218 5.60 -4.88 -11.02
C ARG A 218 4.10 -4.90 -11.18
N SER A 219 3.52 -3.78 -11.41
CA SER A 219 2.18 -3.69 -11.94
C SER A 219 2.30 -2.99 -13.26
N LEU A 220 2.27 -3.77 -14.31
CA LEU A 220 1.67 -3.39 -15.59
C LEU A 220 2.17 -4.25 -16.75
N SER A 221 2.44 -5.48 -16.48
CA SER A 221 2.07 -6.48 -17.48
C SER A 221 0.98 -7.33 -16.83
N MET A 222 -0.12 -7.53 -17.53
CA MET A 222 -1.32 -8.26 -17.06
C MET A 222 -1.08 -9.72 -16.66
N ARG A 223 0.14 -10.15 -16.36
CA ARG A 223 0.48 -11.56 -16.16
C ARG A 223 1.40 -11.89 -14.97
N GLN A 224 1.76 -10.96 -14.10
CA GLN A 224 2.59 -11.33 -12.95
C GLN A 224 1.96 -10.92 -11.62
N ARG A 225 1.88 -11.88 -10.74
CA ARG A 225 1.13 -11.90 -9.48
C ARG A 225 1.94 -11.26 -8.34
N PRO A 226 1.39 -10.36 -7.52
CA PRO A 226 2.06 -9.91 -6.30
C PRO A 226 2.11 -11.06 -5.28
N THR A 227 3.28 -11.37 -4.79
CA THR A 227 3.56 -12.54 -3.97
C THR A 227 4.05 -12.22 -2.57
N ARG A 228 3.33 -11.46 -1.77
CA ARG A 228 3.47 -11.55 -0.29
C ARG A 228 2.42 -10.72 0.44
N PHE A 229 1.98 -11.24 1.56
CA PHE A 229 0.97 -10.68 2.43
C PHE A 229 1.61 -10.00 3.63
N ALA A 230 1.13 -8.81 3.94
CA ALA A 230 1.58 -8.10 5.12
C ALA A 230 0.45 -7.25 5.71
N VAL A 231 0.21 -7.30 7.01
CA VAL A 231 -0.51 -6.24 7.71
C VAL A 231 0.50 -5.19 8.15
N SER A 232 1.04 -4.49 7.20
CA SER A 232 1.77 -3.22 7.36
C SER A 232 1.50 -2.41 6.11
N PHE A 233 1.31 -1.14 6.26
CA PHE A 233 1.11 -0.24 5.15
C PHE A 233 2.32 -0.27 4.22
N LEU A 234 2.21 -0.99 3.13
CA LEU A 234 3.23 -1.08 2.11
C LEU A 234 2.79 -0.25 0.91
N ALA A 235 3.60 0.70 0.49
CA ALA A 235 3.41 1.34 -0.80
C ALA A 235 3.95 0.40 -1.88
N ILE A 236 3.10 -0.01 -2.78
CA ILE A 236 3.50 -0.76 -3.97
C ILE A 236 3.48 0.22 -5.13
N PHE A 237 4.63 0.43 -5.74
CA PHE A 237 4.75 1.26 -6.93
C PHE A 237 4.48 0.40 -8.17
N GLY A 238 3.48 0.78 -8.95
CA GLY A 238 3.31 0.23 -10.28
C GLY A 238 4.22 0.99 -11.25
N LEU A 239 5.28 0.37 -11.74
CA LEU A 239 6.02 0.84 -12.90
C LEU A 239 5.44 0.14 -14.13
N ALA A 240 5.02 0.93 -15.11
CA ALA A 240 4.84 0.41 -16.46
C ALA A 240 6.24 0.08 -16.99
N ALA A 241 6.54 -1.19 -17.09
CA ALA A 241 7.82 -1.66 -17.59
C ALA A 241 7.63 -2.17 -19.01
N SER A 242 8.29 -1.49 -19.95
CA SER A 242 8.63 -2.10 -21.23
C SER A 242 10.16 -2.18 -21.32
N THR A 243 10.64 -3.21 -21.92
CA THR A 243 12.05 -3.30 -22.33
C THR A 243 12.28 -2.25 -23.40
N CYS A 244 13.21 -1.34 -23.16
CA CYS A 244 13.80 -0.50 -24.22
C CYS A 244 14.49 -1.36 -25.27
#